data_f2733e724cc85743357c4902e6a24824
#
_entry.id   f2733e724cc85743357c4902e6a24824
#
_cell.length_a   1.000
_cell.length_b   1.000
_cell.length_c   1.000
_cell.angle_alpha   90.00
_cell.angle_beta   90.00
_cell.angle_gamma   90.00
#
_symmetry.space_group_name_H-M   'P 1'
#
loop_
_entity.id
_entity.type
_entity.pdbx_description
1 polymer ?
#
loop_
_entity_poly.entity_id
_entity_poly.type
_entity_poly.pdbx_seq_one_letter_code
_entity_poly.pdbx_strand_id
1 'polypeptide(L)'
;MSREPPPRHLSITVNIYYHGADGSARRFAEEMTASGTVDAIRAEPGNLRYEYFVPLAGGETVLLIDSWEDQQALDAHHASPMMSAIAALREKHDVRMTVERYVTDEAHDAAADRAFVRE
;
A
#
# COMPACT_ATOMS: atom_id res chain seq x y z
N MET A 1 -27.42 -30.79 -4.67
CA MET A 1 -26.01 -30.34 -4.73
C MET A 1 -25.95 -28.85 -4.37
N SER A 2 -25.40 -28.56 -3.23
CA SER A 2 -25.14 -27.16 -2.86
C SER A 2 -23.96 -26.67 -3.69
N ARG A 3 -24.17 -25.65 -4.49
CA ARG A 3 -23.10 -24.96 -5.14
C ARG A 3 -22.58 -23.92 -4.17
N GLU A 4 -21.34 -24.08 -3.74
CA GLU A 4 -20.69 -23.03 -3.03
C GLU A 4 -20.48 -21.84 -3.98
N PRO A 5 -20.76 -20.61 -3.53
CA PRO A 5 -20.44 -19.46 -4.35
C PRO A 5 -18.93 -19.41 -4.59
N PRO A 6 -18.46 -18.92 -5.73
CA PRO A 6 -17.03 -18.73 -5.95
C PRO A 6 -16.44 -17.87 -4.84
N PRO A 7 -15.18 -18.13 -4.43
CA PRO A 7 -14.53 -17.30 -3.43
C PRO A 7 -14.59 -15.83 -3.84
N ARG A 8 -14.96 -14.98 -2.90
CA ARG A 8 -14.96 -13.54 -3.14
C ARG A 8 -13.54 -13.05 -3.30
N HIS A 9 -13.30 -12.27 -4.34
CA HIS A 9 -12.06 -11.53 -4.50
C HIS A 9 -12.05 -10.36 -3.53
N LEU A 10 -11.40 -10.55 -2.39
CA LEU A 10 -11.17 -9.47 -1.46
C LEU A 10 -9.79 -8.88 -1.73
N SER A 11 -9.76 -7.65 -2.21
CA SER A 11 -8.51 -6.91 -2.27
C SER A 11 -8.03 -6.56 -0.87
N ILE A 12 -6.71 -6.49 -0.74
CA ILE A 12 -6.05 -6.19 0.53
C ILE A 12 -5.36 -4.84 0.37
N THR A 13 -5.60 -3.95 1.32
CA THR A 13 -4.91 -2.66 1.39
C THR A 13 -4.09 -2.61 2.66
N VAL A 14 -2.81 -2.33 2.51
CA VAL A 14 -1.87 -2.12 3.61
C VAL A 14 -1.51 -0.65 3.62
N ASN A 15 -1.87 0.04 4.68
CA ASN A 15 -1.44 1.42 4.89
C ASN A 15 -0.18 1.39 5.75
N ILE A 16 0.91 1.88 5.20
CA ILE A 16 2.19 1.95 5.91
C ILE A 16 2.51 3.42 6.17
N TYR A 17 2.58 3.76 7.46
CA TYR A 17 2.99 5.09 7.88
C TYR A 17 4.49 5.05 8.16
N TYR A 18 5.26 5.75 7.33
CA TYR A 18 6.69 5.91 7.54
C TYR A 18 6.95 7.15 8.36
N HIS A 19 7.64 6.96 9.48
CA HIS A 19 7.97 8.01 10.41
C HIS A 19 9.47 8.27 10.33
N GLY A 20 9.84 9.54 10.18
CA GLY A 20 11.22 9.93 10.09
C GLY A 20 11.51 11.20 10.90
N ALA A 21 12.67 11.78 10.66
CA ALA A 21 13.09 13.05 11.23
C ALA A 21 13.84 13.83 10.15
N ASP A 22 13.73 15.16 10.21
CA ASP A 22 14.44 16.06 9.30
C ASP A 22 14.20 15.76 7.81
N GLY A 23 12.96 15.38 7.47
CA GLY A 23 12.54 15.07 6.11
C GLY A 23 12.93 13.69 5.60
N SER A 24 13.40 12.78 6.47
CA SER A 24 13.91 11.48 6.05
C SER A 24 12.83 10.58 5.41
N ALA A 25 11.59 10.65 5.90
CA ALA A 25 10.50 9.86 5.31
C ALA A 25 10.21 10.31 3.87
N ARG A 26 10.23 11.61 3.59
CA ARG A 26 10.07 12.13 2.22
C ARG A 26 11.23 11.69 1.34
N ARG A 27 12.45 11.81 1.82
CA ARG A 27 13.64 11.40 1.05
C ARG A 27 13.61 9.90 0.75
N PHE A 28 13.13 9.09 1.69
CA PHE A 28 12.92 7.66 1.47
C PHE A 28 11.93 7.44 0.31
N ALA A 29 10.75 8.08 0.36
CA ALA A 29 9.73 7.94 -0.68
C ALA A 29 10.23 8.46 -2.04
N GLU A 30 10.96 9.56 -2.05
CA GLU A 30 11.56 10.12 -3.26
C GLU A 30 12.58 9.15 -3.87
N GLU A 31 13.41 8.53 -3.06
CA GLU A 31 14.41 7.57 -3.55
C GLU A 31 13.75 6.27 -4.02
N MET A 32 12.73 5.77 -3.33
CA MET A 32 11.92 4.64 -3.80
C MET A 32 11.37 4.90 -5.20
N THR A 33 10.95 6.12 -5.46
CA THR A 33 10.41 6.53 -6.75
C THR A 33 11.53 6.71 -7.80
N ALA A 34 12.56 7.47 -7.46
CA ALA A 34 13.64 7.81 -8.38
C ALA A 34 14.49 6.59 -8.78
N SER A 35 14.61 5.60 -7.91
CA SER A 35 15.37 4.37 -8.19
C SER A 35 14.65 3.40 -9.14
N GLY A 36 13.38 3.68 -9.48
CA GLY A 36 12.57 2.77 -10.28
C GLY A 36 11.90 1.65 -9.46
N THR A 37 12.11 1.60 -8.16
CA THR A 37 11.55 0.56 -7.30
C THR A 37 10.01 0.62 -7.28
N VAL A 38 9.44 1.82 -7.17
CA VAL A 38 7.98 1.99 -7.18
C VAL A 38 7.39 1.49 -8.51
N ASP A 39 7.98 1.85 -9.64
CA ASP A 39 7.50 1.40 -10.95
C ASP A 39 7.58 -0.12 -11.08
N ALA A 40 8.64 -0.72 -10.58
CA ALA A 40 8.80 -2.18 -10.59
C ALA A 40 7.75 -2.88 -9.72
N ILE A 41 7.40 -2.32 -8.56
CA ILE A 41 6.33 -2.85 -7.71
C ILE A 41 4.98 -2.74 -8.41
N ARG A 42 4.69 -1.60 -9.03
CA ARG A 42 3.45 -1.39 -9.76
C ARG A 42 3.29 -2.34 -10.94
N ALA A 43 4.39 -2.85 -11.48
CA ALA A 43 4.38 -3.84 -12.56
C ALA A 43 4.20 -5.27 -12.06
N GLU A 44 4.27 -5.53 -10.77
CA GLU A 44 4.06 -6.87 -10.22
C GLU A 44 2.61 -7.32 -10.41
N PRO A 45 2.38 -8.61 -10.76
CA PRO A 45 1.03 -9.12 -10.92
C PRO A 45 0.18 -8.90 -9.65
N GLY A 46 -1.01 -8.37 -9.84
CA GLY A 46 -1.96 -8.16 -8.75
C GLY A 46 -1.75 -6.88 -7.94
N ASN A 47 -0.74 -6.07 -8.22
CA ASN A 47 -0.63 -4.76 -7.59
C ASN A 47 -1.73 -3.84 -8.10
N LEU A 48 -2.53 -3.29 -7.20
CA LEU A 48 -3.63 -2.38 -7.51
C LEU A 48 -3.24 -0.93 -7.25
N ARG A 49 -2.40 -0.69 -6.27
CA ARG A 49 -1.99 0.66 -5.88
C ARG A 49 -0.69 0.60 -5.09
N TYR A 50 0.20 1.51 -5.39
CA TYR A 50 1.41 1.75 -4.63
C TYR A 50 1.72 3.23 -4.74
N GLU A 51 1.28 4.02 -3.75
CA GLU A 51 1.27 5.46 -3.86
C GLU A 51 1.54 6.12 -2.52
N TYR A 52 2.40 7.13 -2.53
CA TYR A 52 2.77 7.88 -1.34
C TYR A 52 1.95 9.15 -1.19
N PHE A 53 1.66 9.49 0.06
CA PHE A 53 0.90 10.68 0.44
C PHE A 53 1.57 11.36 1.61
N VAL A 54 1.45 12.69 1.66
CA VAL A 54 1.93 13.47 2.80
C VAL A 54 0.75 14.19 3.45
N PRO A 55 0.76 14.36 4.79
CA PRO A 55 -0.30 15.11 5.45
C PRO A 55 -0.33 16.56 4.96
N LEU A 56 -1.54 17.08 4.74
CA LEU A 56 -1.72 18.47 4.31
C LEU A 56 -1.13 19.46 5.31
N ALA A 57 -1.22 19.14 6.59
CA ALA A 57 -0.66 19.99 7.65
C ALA A 57 0.87 19.91 7.77
N GLY A 58 1.52 19.05 6.97
CA GLY A 58 2.95 18.81 7.05
C GLY A 58 3.33 17.80 8.12
N GLY A 59 4.61 17.73 8.47
CA GLY A 59 5.13 16.79 9.46
C GLY A 59 6.10 15.78 8.86
N GLU A 60 6.52 14.84 9.70
CA GLU A 60 7.60 13.88 9.39
C GLU A 60 7.06 12.49 9.01
N THR A 61 5.77 12.38 8.70
CA THR A 61 5.15 11.12 8.33
C THR A 61 4.79 11.11 6.86
N VAL A 62 5.06 9.99 6.19
CA VAL A 62 4.61 9.72 4.83
C VAL A 62 3.77 8.46 4.85
N LEU A 63 2.59 8.51 4.26
CA LEU A 63 1.70 7.36 4.12
C LEU A 63 1.93 6.69 2.78
N LEU A 64 2.12 5.38 2.79
CA LEU A 64 2.04 4.53 1.60
C LEU A 64 0.71 3.78 1.63
N ILE A 65 -0.05 3.90 0.55
CA ILE A 65 -1.20 3.01 0.30
C ILE A 65 -0.73 1.93 -0.66
N ASP A 66 -0.72 0.69 -0.18
CA ASP A 66 -0.18 -0.48 -0.85
C ASP A 66 -1.30 -1.52 -0.97
N SER A 67 -1.88 -1.66 -2.17
CA SER A 67 -3.06 -2.51 -2.38
C SER A 67 -2.77 -3.62 -3.38
N TRP A 68 -3.30 -4.80 -3.09
CA TRP A 68 -3.12 -6.02 -3.86
C TRP A 68 -4.47 -6.71 -4.09
N GLU A 69 -4.61 -7.38 -5.22
CA GLU A 69 -5.89 -8.03 -5.57
C GLU A 69 -6.26 -9.17 -4.64
N ASP A 70 -5.26 -9.85 -4.05
CA ASP A 70 -5.47 -10.95 -3.11
C ASP A 70 -4.21 -11.21 -2.28
N GLN A 71 -4.32 -12.15 -1.34
CA GLN A 71 -3.22 -12.54 -0.46
C GLN A 71 -2.06 -13.16 -1.24
N GLN A 72 -2.35 -13.92 -2.28
CA GLN A 72 -1.34 -14.59 -3.09
C GLN A 72 -0.43 -13.56 -3.77
N ALA A 73 -1.01 -12.50 -4.33
CA ALA A 73 -0.23 -11.43 -4.96
C ALA A 73 0.65 -10.70 -3.94
N LEU A 74 0.11 -10.42 -2.75
CA LEU A 74 0.87 -9.80 -1.68
C LEU A 74 2.02 -10.70 -1.20
N ASP A 75 1.77 -11.99 -1.04
CA ASP A 75 2.78 -12.96 -0.64
C ASP A 75 3.91 -13.04 -1.68
N ALA A 76 3.57 -13.03 -2.97
CA ALA A 76 4.55 -13.02 -4.04
C ALA A 76 5.43 -11.77 -4.00
N HIS A 77 4.84 -10.61 -3.70
CA HIS A 77 5.59 -9.36 -3.50
C HIS A 77 6.57 -9.50 -2.33
N HIS A 78 6.12 -9.99 -1.18
CA HIS A 78 6.96 -10.18 0.00
C HIS A 78 8.08 -11.19 -0.21
N ALA A 79 7.90 -12.14 -1.11
CA ALA A 79 8.92 -13.14 -1.46
C ALA A 79 9.88 -12.65 -2.56
N SER A 80 9.64 -11.48 -3.14
CA SER A 80 10.44 -10.96 -4.24
C SER A 80 11.82 -10.47 -3.77
N PRO A 81 12.84 -10.51 -4.64
CA PRO A 81 14.16 -9.94 -4.32
C PRO A 81 14.12 -8.45 -4.03
N MET A 82 13.09 -7.77 -4.49
CA MET A 82 12.89 -6.33 -4.31
C MET A 82 12.79 -5.93 -2.84
N MET A 83 12.32 -6.83 -1.97
CA MET A 83 12.20 -6.56 -0.54
C MET A 83 13.55 -6.22 0.11
N SER A 84 14.64 -6.78 -0.37
CA SER A 84 16.00 -6.44 0.11
C SER A 84 16.35 -5.00 -0.21
N ALA A 85 16.02 -4.54 -1.41
CA ALA A 85 16.27 -3.15 -1.82
C ALA A 85 15.43 -2.17 -0.98
N ILE A 86 14.16 -2.51 -0.73
CA ILE A 86 13.28 -1.68 0.11
C ILE A 86 13.82 -1.60 1.53
N ALA A 87 14.23 -2.73 2.11
CA ALA A 87 14.79 -2.78 3.45
C ALA A 87 16.07 -1.94 3.57
N ALA A 88 16.93 -1.99 2.55
CA ALA A 88 18.15 -1.17 2.52
C ALA A 88 17.85 0.32 2.51
N LEU A 89 16.84 0.75 1.75
CA LEU A 89 16.41 2.15 1.72
C LEU A 89 15.79 2.60 3.04
N ARG A 90 15.01 1.74 3.68
CA ARG A 90 14.45 2.03 5.02
C ARG A 90 15.56 2.25 6.03
N GLU A 91 16.58 1.42 6.00
CA GLU A 91 17.73 1.57 6.89
C GLU A 91 18.53 2.83 6.58
N LYS A 92 18.80 3.08 5.30
CA LYS A 92 19.54 4.27 4.84
C LYS A 92 18.92 5.56 5.36
N HIS A 93 17.61 5.66 5.31
CA HIS A 93 16.88 6.87 5.71
C HIS A 93 16.39 6.83 7.16
N ASP A 94 16.69 5.77 7.88
CA ASP A 94 16.29 5.56 9.28
C ASP A 94 14.81 5.85 9.51
N VAL A 95 13.95 5.26 8.65
CA VAL A 95 12.51 5.39 8.80
C VAL A 95 11.95 4.21 9.58
N ARG A 96 10.98 4.50 10.43
CA ARG A 96 10.22 3.52 11.19
C ARG A 96 8.82 3.41 10.61
N MET A 97 8.12 2.31 10.90
CA MET A 97 6.84 2.05 10.29
C MET A 97 5.79 1.68 11.32
N THR A 98 4.57 2.17 11.09
CA THR A 98 3.36 1.57 11.66
C THR A 98 2.48 1.12 10.50
N VAL A 99 1.77 0.01 10.67
CA VAL A 99 1.06 -0.66 9.59
C VAL A 99 -0.38 -0.94 10.00
N GLU A 100 -1.30 -0.63 9.09
CA GLU A 100 -2.70 -1.00 9.20
C GLU A 100 -3.08 -1.82 7.98
N ARG A 101 -3.91 -2.83 8.18
CA ARG A 101 -4.34 -3.71 7.10
C ARG A 101 -5.85 -3.73 7.00
N TYR A 102 -6.35 -3.60 5.78
CA TYR A 102 -7.77 -3.57 5.49
C TYR A 102 -8.09 -4.53 4.36
N VAL A 103 -9.30 -5.04 4.35
CA VAL A 103 -9.84 -5.79 3.22
C VAL A 103 -11.06 -5.06 2.69
N THR A 104 -11.37 -5.29 1.42
CA THR A 104 -12.55 -4.70 0.81
C THR A 104 -13.82 -5.20 1.50
N ASP A 105 -14.69 -4.29 1.88
CA ASP A 105 -16.01 -4.60 2.40
C ASP A 105 -17.00 -4.77 1.24
N GLU A 106 -17.22 -5.99 0.81
CA GLU A 106 -18.18 -6.29 -0.27
C GLU A 106 -19.63 -6.33 0.23
N ALA A 107 -19.82 -6.34 1.55
CA ALA A 107 -21.15 -6.39 2.16
C ALA A 107 -21.77 -5.00 2.34
N HIS A 108 -21.02 -3.91 2.06
CA HIS A 108 -21.54 -2.56 2.23
C HIS A 108 -22.65 -2.23 1.22
N ASP A 109 -23.56 -1.37 1.62
CA ASP A 109 -24.62 -0.86 0.75
C ASP A 109 -24.11 0.38 -0.02
N ALA A 110 -23.64 0.14 -1.25
CA ALA A 110 -23.14 1.23 -2.10
C ALA A 110 -24.20 2.26 -2.45
N ALA A 111 -25.48 1.85 -2.54
CA ALA A 111 -26.56 2.78 -2.83
C ALA A 111 -26.82 3.74 -1.66
N ALA A 112 -26.71 3.24 -0.43
CA ALA A 112 -26.81 4.08 0.76
C ALA A 112 -25.65 5.08 0.83
N ASP A 113 -24.44 4.62 0.52
CA ASP A 113 -23.25 5.46 0.54
C ASP A 113 -23.33 6.60 -0.48
N ARG A 114 -23.95 6.37 -1.64
CA ARG A 114 -24.09 7.38 -2.69
C ARG A 114 -24.85 8.63 -2.25
N ALA A 115 -25.68 8.51 -1.22
CA ALA A 115 -26.39 9.66 -0.66
C ALA A 115 -25.43 10.73 -0.13
N PHE A 116 -24.19 10.33 0.18
CA PHE A 116 -23.18 11.20 0.78
C PHE A 116 -22.03 11.53 -0.18
N VAL A 117 -22.11 11.06 -1.41
CA VAL A 117 -21.07 11.30 -2.43
C VAL A 117 -21.60 12.32 -3.42
N ARG A 118 -20.85 13.37 -3.63
CA ARG A 118 -21.10 14.35 -4.68
C ARG A 118 -20.42 13.91 -5.96
N GLU A 119 -21.20 13.61 -6.98
CA GLU A 119 -20.72 13.26 -8.31
C GLU A 119 -20.66 14.47 -9.24
#